data_13fbde766e86732c126cd3f307e722b4
#
_entry.id   13fbde766e86732c126cd3f307e722b4
#
_cell.length_a   1.000
_cell.length_b   1.000
_cell.length_c   1.000
_cell.angle_alpha   90.00
_cell.angle_beta   90.00
_cell.angle_gamma   90.00
#
_symmetry.space_group_name_H-M   'P 1'
#
loop_
_entity.id
_entity.type
_entity.pdbx_description
1 polymer ?
#
loop_
_entity_poly.entity_id
_entity_poly.type
_entity_poly.pdbx_seq_one_letter_code
_entity_poly.pdbx_strand_id
1 'polypeptide(L)'
;MNIVITMGGLGYRFQKAGYTVPKYQIEVKGKTLFEWSMISMDAFKKETFIFLVRKEDNATSFIENECARIGISNYKIIELDRLTKGQAETASLAIPYCDKDKPIFIYNIDTYVEAGQMTDDIIIGDGFIPCFKAEGDHWSFVKLDSNGNAIEVREKTRISDYCTIGAYYFRTAQLYQEIYDELYVKSGYLEHGEQYIAPMYNWMIQHGMNVRIQDIEPKYVHVLGTPEEVEVFKNLKN
;
A
#
# COMPACT_ATOMS: atom_id res chain seq x y z
N MET A 1 3.15 -15.81 1.75
CA MET A 1 3.54 -14.37 1.56
C MET A 1 3.27 -13.60 2.86
N ASN A 2 3.94 -12.48 3.10
CA ASN A 2 3.60 -11.56 4.18
C ASN A 2 2.82 -10.39 3.56
N ILE A 3 1.58 -10.17 3.99
CA ILE A 3 0.75 -9.05 3.53
C ILE A 3 0.77 -7.97 4.61
N VAL A 4 1.35 -6.83 4.32
CA VAL A 4 1.51 -5.73 5.27
C VAL A 4 0.56 -4.60 4.91
N ILE A 5 -0.37 -4.29 5.81
CA ILE A 5 -1.35 -3.23 5.62
C ILE A 5 -0.97 -2.03 6.49
N THR A 6 -0.61 -0.94 5.83
CA THR A 6 -0.18 0.28 6.52
C THR A 6 -1.38 1.19 6.81
N MET A 7 -1.72 1.33 8.09
CA MET A 7 -2.87 2.09 8.59
C MET A 7 -2.47 3.23 9.56
N GLY A 8 -1.19 3.58 9.62
CA GLY A 8 -0.65 4.54 10.58
C GLY A 8 -0.85 6.03 10.25
N GLY A 9 -1.50 6.35 9.14
CA GLY A 9 -1.73 7.73 8.71
C GLY A 9 -2.77 8.46 9.56
N LEU A 10 -2.58 9.78 9.76
CA LEU A 10 -3.47 10.61 10.59
C LEU A 10 -4.88 10.79 10.01
N GLY A 11 -5.08 10.61 8.70
CA GLY A 11 -6.38 10.87 8.08
C GLY A 11 -6.81 12.35 8.14
N TYR A 12 -5.85 13.28 8.18
CA TYR A 12 -6.07 14.71 8.43
C TYR A 12 -7.12 15.37 7.52
N ARG A 13 -7.18 14.96 6.24
CA ARG A 13 -8.19 15.48 5.29
C ARG A 13 -9.61 15.11 5.73
N PHE A 14 -9.81 13.90 6.21
CA PHE A 14 -11.10 13.44 6.74
C PHE A 14 -11.46 14.16 8.06
N GLN A 15 -10.50 14.34 8.95
CA GLN A 15 -10.72 15.09 10.19
C GLN A 15 -11.15 16.54 9.90
N LYS A 16 -10.51 17.21 8.94
CA LYS A 16 -10.92 18.56 8.48
C LYS A 16 -12.33 18.59 7.87
N ALA A 17 -12.74 17.51 7.24
CA ALA A 17 -14.09 17.37 6.68
C ALA A 17 -15.14 16.96 7.75
N GLY A 18 -14.76 16.88 9.04
CA GLY A 18 -15.69 16.62 10.15
C GLY A 18 -15.88 15.14 10.49
N TYR A 19 -15.10 14.22 9.91
CA TYR A 19 -15.14 12.82 10.31
C TYR A 19 -14.47 12.62 11.68
N THR A 20 -15.14 11.88 12.56
CA THR A 20 -14.71 11.65 13.95
C THR A 20 -14.09 10.28 14.17
N VAL A 21 -14.15 9.41 13.17
CA VAL A 21 -13.56 8.06 13.20
C VAL A 21 -12.32 7.99 12.30
N PRO A 22 -11.38 7.06 12.55
CA PRO A 22 -10.28 6.80 11.62
C PRO A 22 -10.80 6.52 10.20
N LYS A 23 -10.08 6.98 9.17
CA LYS A 23 -10.54 6.90 7.76
C LYS A 23 -10.98 5.50 7.34
N TYR A 24 -10.29 4.45 7.77
CA TYR A 24 -10.60 3.07 7.41
C TYR A 24 -11.90 2.54 8.03
N GLN A 25 -12.46 3.23 9.04
CA GLN A 25 -13.78 2.91 9.63
C GLN A 25 -14.94 3.65 8.96
N ILE A 26 -14.66 4.60 8.05
CA ILE A 26 -15.69 5.34 7.33
C ILE A 26 -16.46 4.38 6.43
N GLU A 27 -17.78 4.45 6.50
CA GLU A 27 -18.68 3.63 5.67
C GLU A 27 -19.10 4.35 4.39
N VAL A 28 -19.03 3.62 3.28
CA VAL A 28 -19.55 4.05 1.98
C VAL A 28 -20.12 2.85 1.24
N LYS A 29 -21.29 2.99 0.62
CA LYS A 29 -21.99 1.89 -0.08
C LYS A 29 -22.13 0.61 0.78
N GLY A 30 -22.41 0.77 2.08
CA GLY A 30 -22.67 -0.34 3.00
C GLY A 30 -21.45 -1.14 3.46
N LYS A 31 -20.23 -0.64 3.19
CA LYS A 31 -18.96 -1.24 3.61
C LYS A 31 -18.01 -0.18 4.17
N THR A 32 -17.16 -0.57 5.11
CA THR A 32 -16.07 0.30 5.58
C THR A 32 -15.00 0.46 4.50
N LEU A 33 -14.21 1.54 4.55
CA LEU A 33 -13.05 1.68 3.65
C LEU A 33 -12.04 0.54 3.89
N PHE A 34 -11.97 0.00 5.10
CA PHE A 34 -11.21 -1.21 5.40
C PHE A 34 -11.69 -2.39 4.54
N GLU A 35 -12.98 -2.69 4.56
CA GLU A 35 -13.55 -3.80 3.77
C GLU A 35 -13.30 -3.60 2.27
N TRP A 36 -13.55 -2.38 1.75
CA TRP A 36 -13.27 -2.08 0.34
C TRP A 36 -11.82 -2.34 -0.03
N SER A 37 -10.85 -1.85 0.77
CA SER A 37 -9.43 -2.08 0.52
C SER A 37 -9.07 -3.56 0.63
N MET A 38 -9.66 -4.31 1.56
CA MET A 38 -9.36 -5.74 1.72
C MET A 38 -9.99 -6.61 0.62
N ILE A 39 -11.04 -6.19 -0.05
CA ILE A 39 -11.55 -6.86 -1.27
C ILE A 39 -10.46 -6.89 -2.36
N SER A 40 -9.64 -5.86 -2.46
CA SER A 40 -8.48 -5.83 -3.37
C SER A 40 -7.49 -6.96 -3.11
N MET A 41 -7.44 -7.47 -1.88
CA MET A 41 -6.52 -8.51 -1.42
C MET A 41 -7.18 -9.88 -1.32
N ASP A 42 -8.34 -10.07 -1.97
CA ASP A 42 -9.15 -11.31 -1.87
C ASP A 42 -8.37 -12.57 -2.26
N ALA A 43 -7.54 -12.51 -3.28
CA ALA A 43 -6.69 -13.62 -3.72
C ALA A 43 -5.66 -14.04 -2.65
N PHE A 44 -5.32 -13.16 -1.73
CA PHE A 44 -4.28 -13.37 -0.70
C PHE A 44 -4.84 -13.71 0.69
N LYS A 45 -6.15 -13.96 0.85
CA LYS A 45 -6.80 -14.18 2.16
C LYS A 45 -6.22 -15.32 2.99
N LYS A 46 -5.54 -16.27 2.36
CA LYS A 46 -4.88 -17.41 3.03
C LYS A 46 -3.48 -17.07 3.55
N GLU A 47 -2.94 -15.93 3.15
CA GLU A 47 -1.61 -15.47 3.53
C GLU A 47 -1.61 -14.87 4.95
N THR A 48 -0.44 -14.54 5.46
CA THR A 48 -0.31 -13.89 6.77
C THR A 48 -0.45 -12.38 6.62
N PHE A 49 -1.51 -11.80 7.20
CA PHE A 49 -1.71 -10.36 7.25
C PHE A 49 -1.06 -9.74 8.49
N ILE A 50 -0.48 -8.56 8.33
CA ILE A 50 0.10 -7.77 9.40
C ILE A 50 -0.45 -6.35 9.27
N PHE A 51 -1.34 -5.97 10.17
CA PHE A 51 -1.96 -4.65 10.23
C PHE A 51 -1.16 -3.75 11.18
N LEU A 52 -0.69 -2.60 10.67
CA LEU A 52 -0.01 -1.60 11.51
C LEU A 52 -0.94 -0.41 11.69
N VAL A 53 -1.41 -0.20 12.89
CA VAL A 53 -2.41 0.81 13.24
C VAL A 53 -1.90 1.68 14.37
N ARG A 54 -2.34 2.93 14.45
CA ARG A 54 -2.00 3.81 15.58
C ARG A 54 -2.71 3.32 16.83
N LYS A 55 -1.97 3.25 17.93
CA LYS A 55 -2.51 2.88 19.25
C LYS A 55 -3.67 3.79 19.68
N GLU A 56 -3.55 5.09 19.37
CA GLU A 56 -4.58 6.09 19.69
C GLU A 56 -5.93 5.83 18.99
N ASP A 57 -5.94 5.10 17.89
CA ASP A 57 -7.16 4.77 17.14
C ASP A 57 -8.00 3.69 17.85
N ASN A 58 -7.44 2.96 18.83
CA ASN A 58 -8.10 1.87 19.56
C ASN A 58 -8.83 0.88 18.64
N ALA A 59 -8.19 0.53 17.50
CA ALA A 59 -8.85 -0.15 16.40
C ALA A 59 -8.76 -1.68 16.45
N THR A 60 -8.12 -2.28 17.46
CA THR A 60 -7.90 -3.72 17.54
C THR A 60 -9.20 -4.51 17.38
N SER A 61 -10.22 -4.23 18.18
CA SER A 61 -11.51 -4.95 18.10
C SER A 61 -12.25 -4.69 16.78
N PHE A 62 -12.09 -3.50 16.18
CA PHE A 62 -12.64 -3.21 14.85
C PHE A 62 -11.99 -4.10 13.79
N ILE A 63 -10.65 -4.18 13.77
CA ILE A 63 -9.90 -4.99 12.79
C ILE A 63 -10.24 -6.47 12.96
N GLU A 64 -10.32 -6.98 14.19
CA GLU A 64 -10.70 -8.38 14.48
C GLU A 64 -12.09 -8.70 13.92
N ASN A 65 -13.08 -7.84 14.16
CA ASN A 65 -14.45 -8.01 13.66
C ASN A 65 -14.50 -7.98 12.13
N GLU A 66 -13.79 -7.02 11.50
CA GLU A 66 -13.71 -6.93 10.04
C GLU A 66 -13.03 -8.15 9.43
N CYS A 67 -11.90 -8.59 9.99
CA CYS A 67 -11.20 -9.81 9.54
C CYS A 67 -12.10 -11.04 9.62
N ALA A 68 -12.81 -11.22 10.73
CA ALA A 68 -13.76 -12.31 10.89
C ALA A 68 -14.87 -12.27 9.83
N ARG A 69 -15.41 -11.07 9.55
CA ARG A 69 -16.49 -10.86 8.58
C ARG A 69 -16.07 -11.15 7.13
N ILE A 70 -14.82 -10.78 6.76
CA ILE A 70 -14.31 -10.96 5.39
C ILE A 70 -13.49 -12.24 5.19
N GLY A 71 -13.32 -13.05 6.25
CA GLY A 71 -12.67 -14.36 6.18
C GLY A 71 -11.14 -14.33 6.21
N ILE A 72 -10.51 -13.28 6.73
CA ILE A 72 -9.06 -13.23 7.02
C ILE A 72 -8.86 -13.83 8.42
N SER A 73 -8.26 -15.03 8.49
CA SER A 73 -8.07 -15.77 9.76
C SER A 73 -6.63 -15.79 10.28
N ASN A 74 -5.65 -15.50 9.42
CA ASN A 74 -4.24 -15.51 9.79
C ASN A 74 -3.69 -14.07 9.76
N TYR A 75 -3.72 -13.41 10.92
CA TYR A 75 -3.28 -12.02 11.01
C TYR A 75 -2.60 -11.69 12.34
N LYS A 76 -1.88 -10.57 12.33
CA LYS A 76 -1.33 -9.89 13.49
C LYS A 76 -1.70 -8.41 13.43
N ILE A 77 -1.95 -7.80 14.59
CA ILE A 77 -2.20 -6.37 14.72
C ILE A 77 -1.06 -5.77 15.53
N ILE A 78 -0.42 -4.74 15.00
CA ILE A 78 0.69 -4.05 15.62
C ILE A 78 0.26 -2.61 15.87
N GLU A 79 0.22 -2.23 17.13
CA GLU A 79 -0.09 -0.87 17.56
C GLU A 79 1.16 -0.01 17.55
N LEU A 80 1.11 1.09 16.84
CA LEU A 80 2.18 2.08 16.73
C LEU A 80 2.03 3.12 17.85
N ASP A 81 3.04 3.24 18.70
CA ASP A 81 3.05 4.20 19.82
C ASP A 81 3.38 5.65 19.37
N ARG A 82 3.80 5.84 18.13
CA ARG A 82 4.16 7.14 17.55
C ARG A 82 3.84 7.22 16.08
N LEU A 83 3.77 8.44 15.58
CA LEU A 83 3.73 8.67 14.14
C LEU A 83 5.08 8.28 13.53
N THR A 84 5.03 7.54 12.44
CA THR A 84 6.22 7.15 11.67
C THR A 84 6.61 8.26 10.67
N LYS A 85 7.82 8.19 10.15
CA LYS A 85 8.34 9.13 9.14
C LYS A 85 7.78 8.90 7.74
N GLY A 86 6.88 7.93 7.57
CA GLY A 86 6.26 7.60 6.30
C GLY A 86 5.92 6.12 6.18
N GLN A 87 5.37 5.74 5.02
CA GLN A 87 4.89 4.38 4.78
C GLN A 87 6.01 3.34 4.86
N ALA A 88 7.23 3.69 4.39
CA ALA A 88 8.36 2.76 4.45
C ALA A 88 8.77 2.46 5.90
N GLU A 89 8.84 3.45 6.79
CA GLU A 89 9.09 3.16 8.20
C GLU A 89 7.97 2.33 8.81
N THR A 90 6.71 2.66 8.51
CA THR A 90 5.57 1.86 9.00
C THR A 90 5.73 0.40 8.61
N ALA A 91 6.01 0.12 7.35
CA ALA A 91 6.17 -1.26 6.87
C ALA A 91 7.40 -1.95 7.45
N SER A 92 8.51 -1.23 7.71
CA SER A 92 9.70 -1.82 8.35
C SER A 92 9.42 -2.35 9.76
N LEU A 93 8.49 -1.73 10.47
CA LEU A 93 8.05 -2.20 11.80
C LEU A 93 7.28 -3.53 11.76
N ALA A 94 6.82 -3.97 10.58
CA ALA A 94 6.23 -5.29 10.40
C ALA A 94 7.26 -6.42 10.29
N ILE A 95 8.51 -6.12 9.91
CA ILE A 95 9.53 -7.13 9.58
C ILE A 95 9.81 -8.13 10.71
N PRO A 96 9.88 -7.74 12.00
CA PRO A 96 10.04 -8.71 13.09
C PRO A 96 8.94 -9.77 13.18
N TYR A 97 7.81 -9.53 12.54
CA TYR A 97 6.62 -10.40 12.53
C TYR A 97 6.44 -11.15 11.21
N CYS A 98 7.26 -10.85 10.21
CA CYS A 98 7.29 -11.50 8.91
C CYS A 98 8.15 -12.78 8.94
N ASP A 99 7.82 -13.71 8.03
CA ASP A 99 8.76 -14.71 7.57
C ASP A 99 9.74 -14.01 6.60
N LYS A 100 11.01 -13.90 7.01
CA LYS A 100 12.00 -13.08 6.30
C LYS A 100 12.35 -13.57 4.92
N ASP A 101 12.24 -14.88 4.70
CA ASP A 101 12.57 -15.55 3.43
C ASP A 101 11.40 -15.53 2.44
N LYS A 102 10.21 -15.18 2.92
CA LYS A 102 9.01 -15.07 2.07
C LYS A 102 8.82 -13.67 1.52
N PRO A 103 8.13 -13.56 0.38
CA PRO A 103 7.74 -12.27 -0.18
C PRO A 103 6.99 -11.39 0.83
N ILE A 104 7.16 -10.08 0.67
CA ILE A 104 6.35 -9.06 1.34
C ILE A 104 5.57 -8.26 0.31
N PHE A 105 4.27 -8.12 0.53
CA PHE A 105 3.38 -7.28 -0.25
C PHE A 105 2.75 -6.23 0.65
N ILE A 106 3.11 -4.98 0.47
CA ILE A 106 2.68 -3.85 1.27
C ILE A 106 1.55 -3.15 0.55
N TYR A 107 0.46 -2.88 1.25
CA TYR A 107 -0.71 -2.21 0.68
C TYR A 107 -1.22 -1.12 1.62
N ASN A 108 -1.66 -0.02 1.03
CA ASN A 108 -2.33 1.05 1.77
C ASN A 108 -3.81 0.69 2.05
N ILE A 109 -4.45 1.43 2.96
CA ILE A 109 -5.83 1.18 3.39
C ILE A 109 -6.83 2.14 2.74
N ASP A 110 -6.46 2.82 1.69
CA ASP A 110 -7.25 3.88 1.06
C ASP A 110 -7.35 3.76 -0.46
N THR A 111 -7.17 2.56 -0.97
CA THR A 111 -7.43 2.23 -2.37
C THR A 111 -8.24 0.95 -2.44
N TYR A 112 -9.24 0.92 -3.30
CA TYR A 112 -9.99 -0.27 -3.65
C TYR A 112 -9.73 -0.61 -5.12
N VAL A 113 -9.27 -1.82 -5.35
CA VAL A 113 -9.15 -2.42 -6.68
C VAL A 113 -10.14 -3.56 -6.78
N GLU A 114 -10.90 -3.61 -7.87
CA GLU A 114 -11.93 -4.63 -8.05
C GLU A 114 -11.34 -6.05 -7.97
N ALA A 115 -12.13 -6.98 -7.44
CA ALA A 115 -11.70 -8.37 -7.23
C ALA A 115 -11.18 -9.01 -8.51
N GLY A 116 -10.12 -9.80 -8.38
CA GLY A 116 -9.48 -10.52 -9.49
C GLY A 116 -8.48 -9.69 -10.30
N GLN A 117 -8.31 -8.40 -10.00
CA GLN A 117 -7.29 -7.58 -10.67
C GLN A 117 -5.90 -7.76 -10.05
N MET A 118 -5.79 -8.07 -8.77
CA MET A 118 -4.53 -8.37 -8.10
C MET A 118 -4.51 -9.83 -7.63
N THR A 119 -3.66 -10.64 -8.26
CA THR A 119 -3.50 -12.07 -7.95
C THR A 119 -2.02 -12.43 -7.87
N ASP A 120 -1.66 -13.54 -7.24
CA ASP A 120 -0.28 -13.94 -7.05
C ASP A 120 0.41 -14.42 -8.34
N ASP A 121 -0.34 -14.98 -9.28
CA ASP A 121 0.15 -15.46 -10.57
C ASP A 121 0.65 -14.36 -11.52
N ILE A 122 0.24 -13.11 -11.30
CA ILE A 122 0.71 -11.96 -12.10
C ILE A 122 1.99 -11.33 -11.54
N ILE A 123 2.37 -11.68 -10.30
CA ILE A 123 3.54 -11.10 -9.64
C ILE A 123 4.81 -11.73 -10.22
N ILE A 124 5.65 -10.91 -10.85
CA ILE A 124 6.90 -11.33 -11.49
C ILE A 124 8.06 -10.40 -11.11
N GLY A 125 9.27 -10.94 -11.14
CA GLY A 125 10.50 -10.18 -10.86
C GLY A 125 10.86 -10.13 -9.37
N ASP A 126 11.87 -9.33 -9.07
CA ASP A 126 12.38 -9.10 -7.71
C ASP A 126 11.54 -8.06 -6.96
N GLY A 127 11.00 -7.10 -7.73
CA GLY A 127 10.04 -6.09 -7.30
C GLY A 127 8.87 -6.00 -8.26
N PHE A 128 7.68 -5.73 -7.73
CA PHE A 128 6.47 -5.62 -8.55
C PHE A 128 5.58 -4.51 -8.02
N ILE A 129 5.08 -3.67 -8.94
CA ILE A 129 4.30 -2.49 -8.59
C ILE A 129 3.01 -2.48 -9.41
N PRO A 130 1.85 -2.79 -8.85
CA PRO A 130 0.57 -2.52 -9.50
C PRO A 130 0.39 -1.02 -9.76
N CYS A 131 0.07 -0.68 -11.00
CA CYS A 131 -0.10 0.68 -11.50
C CYS A 131 -1.40 0.83 -12.25
N PHE A 132 -1.81 2.06 -12.45
CA PHE A 132 -2.91 2.46 -13.32
C PHE A 132 -2.59 3.80 -13.97
N LYS A 133 -3.42 4.27 -14.88
CA LYS A 133 -3.26 5.59 -15.50
C LYS A 133 -4.24 6.58 -14.91
N ALA A 134 -3.71 7.70 -14.40
CA ALA A 134 -4.52 8.78 -13.81
C ALA A 134 -3.91 10.15 -14.10
N GLU A 135 -4.74 11.17 -14.01
CA GLU A 135 -4.33 12.57 -14.10
C GLU A 135 -3.73 13.06 -12.75
N GLY A 136 -3.04 14.21 -12.79
CA GLY A 136 -2.45 14.86 -11.63
C GLY A 136 -1.05 14.39 -11.31
N ASP A 137 -0.39 15.08 -10.34
CA ASP A 137 1.02 14.88 -10.01
C ASP A 137 1.24 14.36 -8.57
N HIS A 138 0.17 14.00 -7.89
CA HIS A 138 0.20 13.59 -6.47
C HIS A 138 0.46 12.09 -6.26
N TRP A 139 0.77 11.35 -7.33
CA TRP A 139 1.07 9.93 -7.33
C TRP A 139 2.56 9.65 -7.24
N SER A 140 2.90 8.40 -6.94
CA SER A 140 4.19 7.85 -7.33
C SER A 140 4.09 7.34 -8.77
N PHE A 141 5.13 7.58 -9.59
CA PHE A 141 5.16 7.26 -11.01
C PHE A 141 6.25 6.26 -11.34
N VAL A 142 5.99 5.36 -12.30
CA VAL A 142 6.96 4.36 -12.75
C VAL A 142 7.24 4.54 -14.25
N LYS A 143 8.50 4.73 -14.62
CA LYS A 143 8.95 4.78 -16.01
C LYS A 143 9.47 3.44 -16.46
N LEU A 144 9.07 3.00 -17.66
CA LEU A 144 9.46 1.72 -18.24
C LEU A 144 10.43 1.89 -19.41
N ASP A 145 11.27 0.85 -19.63
CA ASP A 145 11.99 0.66 -20.88
C ASP A 145 11.09 0.01 -21.96
N SER A 146 11.65 -0.21 -23.15
CA SER A 146 10.96 -0.85 -24.27
C SER A 146 10.58 -2.31 -24.02
N ASN A 147 11.16 -2.95 -23.01
CA ASN A 147 10.90 -4.34 -22.64
C ASN A 147 9.91 -4.47 -21.47
N GLY A 148 9.37 -3.33 -20.98
CA GLY A 148 8.45 -3.28 -19.85
C GLY A 148 9.12 -3.43 -18.48
N ASN A 149 10.44 -3.24 -18.37
CA ASN A 149 11.10 -3.17 -17.08
C ASN A 149 11.00 -1.74 -16.52
N ALA A 150 10.78 -1.62 -15.22
CA ALA A 150 10.88 -0.32 -14.56
C ALA A 150 12.36 0.14 -14.54
N ILE A 151 12.58 1.37 -14.98
CA ILE A 151 13.91 2.01 -15.04
C ILE A 151 14.03 3.20 -14.11
N GLU A 152 12.93 3.75 -13.65
CA GLU A 152 12.88 4.86 -12.71
C GLU A 152 11.53 4.90 -11.98
N VAL A 153 11.54 5.23 -10.68
CA VAL A 153 10.34 5.47 -9.88
C VAL A 153 10.47 6.81 -9.16
N ARG A 154 9.45 7.65 -9.21
CA ARG A 154 9.44 8.98 -8.57
C ARG A 154 8.18 9.21 -7.77
N GLU A 155 8.36 9.78 -6.58
CA GLU A 155 7.26 10.25 -5.75
C GLU A 155 6.87 11.67 -6.15
N LYS A 156 5.59 11.90 -6.41
CA LYS A 156 5.01 13.24 -6.72
C LYS A 156 5.71 14.01 -7.85
N THR A 157 6.34 13.28 -8.77
CA THR A 157 6.99 13.85 -9.95
C THR A 157 6.61 12.99 -11.15
N ARG A 158 5.78 13.56 -12.06
CA ARG A 158 5.30 12.82 -13.22
C ARG A 158 6.44 12.58 -14.22
N ILE A 159 6.81 11.31 -14.37
CA ILE A 159 7.82 10.83 -15.33
C ILE A 159 7.23 9.88 -16.37
N SER A 160 5.97 9.50 -16.20
CA SER A 160 5.20 8.62 -17.09
C SER A 160 3.70 8.73 -16.79
N ASP A 161 2.88 7.92 -17.47
CA ASP A 161 1.44 7.81 -17.18
C ASP A 161 1.13 6.72 -16.13
N TYR A 162 2.11 5.89 -15.75
CA TYR A 162 1.91 4.81 -14.80
C TYR A 162 2.00 5.32 -13.35
N CYS A 163 0.85 5.42 -12.70
CA CYS A 163 0.70 5.81 -11.30
C CYS A 163 0.61 4.57 -10.42
N THR A 164 1.32 4.52 -9.29
CA THR A 164 1.19 3.39 -8.36
C THR A 164 -0.15 3.47 -7.62
N ILE A 165 -0.75 2.32 -7.32
CA ILE A 165 -1.99 2.23 -6.53
C ILE A 165 -1.74 2.18 -5.01
N GLY A 166 -0.48 2.35 -4.57
CA GLY A 166 -0.10 2.17 -3.16
C GLY A 166 0.09 0.71 -2.75
N ALA A 167 0.35 -0.16 -3.74
CA ALA A 167 0.68 -1.57 -3.56
C ALA A 167 2.12 -1.84 -4.01
N TYR A 168 2.92 -2.53 -3.19
CA TYR A 168 4.36 -2.68 -3.37
C TYR A 168 4.83 -4.07 -2.96
N TYR A 169 5.39 -4.82 -3.90
CA TYR A 169 5.91 -6.16 -3.67
C TYR A 169 7.44 -6.19 -3.72
N PHE A 170 8.03 -6.91 -2.78
CA PHE A 170 9.44 -7.27 -2.76
C PHE A 170 9.56 -8.79 -2.61
N ARG A 171 10.49 -9.41 -3.32
CA ARG A 171 10.65 -10.88 -3.37
C ARG A 171 10.90 -11.54 -2.01
N THR A 172 11.42 -10.79 -1.02
CA THR A 172 11.53 -11.25 0.37
C THR A 172 11.38 -10.07 1.34
N ALA A 173 10.89 -10.34 2.55
CA ALA A 173 10.85 -9.35 3.62
C ALA A 173 12.26 -8.94 4.06
N GLN A 174 13.25 -9.84 3.97
CA GLN A 174 14.64 -9.51 4.23
C GLN A 174 15.18 -8.48 3.23
N LEU A 175 14.93 -8.65 1.92
CA LEU A 175 15.34 -7.67 0.90
C LEU A 175 14.74 -6.29 1.18
N TYR A 176 13.45 -6.24 1.55
CA TYR A 176 12.81 -4.99 1.95
C TYR A 176 13.57 -4.30 3.09
N GLN A 177 13.90 -5.04 4.15
CA GLN A 177 14.64 -4.50 5.29
C GLN A 177 16.04 -4.02 4.92
N GLU A 178 16.77 -4.77 4.10
CA GLU A 178 18.10 -4.38 3.61
C GLU A 178 18.06 -3.05 2.85
N ILE A 179 17.09 -2.89 1.94
CA ILE A 179 16.91 -1.65 1.19
C ILE A 179 16.50 -0.50 2.12
N TYR A 180 15.59 -0.75 3.06
CA TYR A 180 15.16 0.25 4.04
C TYR A 180 16.36 0.74 4.88
N ASP A 181 17.18 -0.16 5.37
CA ASP A 181 18.35 0.18 6.18
C ASP A 181 19.38 1.00 5.38
N GLU A 182 19.67 0.61 4.14
CA GLU A 182 20.60 1.35 3.28
C GLU A 182 20.07 2.75 2.95
N LEU A 183 18.82 2.83 2.50
CA LEU A 183 18.25 4.07 1.98
C LEU A 183 17.85 5.04 3.10
N TYR A 184 17.25 4.55 4.20
CA TYR A 184 16.65 5.42 5.20
C TYR A 184 17.44 5.47 6.50
N VAL A 185 18.01 4.35 6.97
CA VAL A 185 18.73 4.33 8.23
C VAL A 185 20.15 4.86 8.05
N LYS A 186 20.91 4.35 7.06
CA LYS A 186 22.31 4.71 6.85
C LYS A 186 22.48 6.04 6.12
N SER A 187 21.73 6.27 5.01
CA SER A 187 21.87 7.49 4.24
C SER A 187 21.06 8.66 4.78
N GLY A 188 20.00 8.38 5.57
CA GLY A 188 19.09 9.40 6.06
C GLY A 188 18.23 10.05 4.96
N TYR A 189 18.04 9.37 3.81
CA TYR A 189 17.28 9.89 2.69
C TYR A 189 15.83 10.20 3.09
N LEU A 190 15.31 11.30 2.58
CA LEU A 190 13.90 11.67 2.66
C LEU A 190 13.48 12.24 1.30
N GLU A 191 12.31 11.86 0.83
CA GLU A 191 11.69 12.49 -0.34
C GLU A 191 10.48 13.31 0.13
N HIS A 192 10.43 14.59 -0.22
CA HIS A 192 9.42 15.53 0.30
C HIS A 192 9.25 15.50 1.83
N GLY A 193 10.32 15.18 2.58
CA GLY A 193 10.32 15.13 4.04
C GLY A 193 9.80 13.83 4.66
N GLU A 194 9.50 12.81 3.84
CA GLU A 194 8.96 11.53 4.27
C GLU A 194 9.77 10.33 3.73
N GLN A 195 9.56 9.17 4.34
CA GLN A 195 10.10 7.87 3.91
C GLN A 195 9.02 7.11 3.11
N TYR A 196 9.02 7.29 1.78
CA TYR A 196 8.11 6.58 0.87
C TYR A 196 8.67 5.22 0.45
N ILE A 197 7.79 4.28 0.04
CA ILE A 197 8.24 2.98 -0.49
C ILE A 197 8.70 3.10 -1.94
N ALA A 198 8.06 3.93 -2.75
CA ALA A 198 8.37 4.08 -4.17
C ALA A 198 9.87 4.32 -4.47
N PRO A 199 10.61 5.20 -3.76
CA PRO A 199 12.04 5.40 -4.00
C PRO A 199 12.90 4.16 -3.77
N MET A 200 12.46 3.20 -2.96
CA MET A 200 13.20 1.96 -2.68
C MET A 200 13.42 1.12 -3.94
N TYR A 201 12.50 1.22 -4.91
CA TYR A 201 12.66 0.53 -6.20
C TYR A 201 13.79 1.08 -7.06
N ASN A 202 14.16 2.36 -6.93
CA ASN A 202 15.34 2.89 -7.60
C ASN A 202 16.63 2.21 -7.10
N TRP A 203 16.70 1.89 -5.80
CA TRP A 203 17.80 1.12 -5.26
C TRP A 203 17.85 -0.28 -5.91
N MET A 204 16.73 -0.96 -6.05
CA MET A 204 16.65 -2.27 -6.72
C MET A 204 17.12 -2.19 -8.17
N ILE A 205 16.63 -1.20 -8.93
CA ILE A 205 16.99 -0.95 -10.32
C ILE A 205 18.51 -0.72 -10.46
N GLN A 206 19.09 0.13 -9.61
CA GLN A 206 20.53 0.44 -9.60
C GLN A 206 21.40 -0.78 -9.28
N HIS A 207 20.85 -1.77 -8.55
CA HIS A 207 21.52 -3.02 -8.23
C HIS A 207 21.21 -4.16 -9.22
N GLY A 208 20.63 -3.83 -10.40
CA GLY A 208 20.38 -4.78 -11.48
C GLY A 208 19.23 -5.76 -11.22
N MET A 209 18.37 -5.47 -10.26
CA MET A 209 17.20 -6.29 -9.97
C MET A 209 16.07 -6.01 -10.96
N ASN A 210 15.29 -7.05 -11.25
CA ASN A 210 14.17 -6.95 -12.17
C ASN A 210 12.92 -6.40 -11.44
N VAL A 211 12.54 -5.17 -11.76
CA VAL A 211 11.31 -4.53 -11.28
C VAL A 211 10.29 -4.47 -12.40
N ARG A 212 9.09 -4.96 -12.13
CA ARG A 212 7.98 -5.02 -13.09
C ARG A 212 6.76 -4.28 -12.57
N ILE A 213 5.84 -3.96 -13.50
CA ILE A 213 4.53 -3.39 -13.14
C ILE A 213 3.40 -4.28 -13.67
N GLN A 214 2.22 -4.07 -13.11
CA GLN A 214 0.95 -4.42 -13.74
C GLN A 214 0.28 -3.10 -14.17
N ASP A 215 -0.25 -3.02 -15.38
CA ASP A 215 -1.11 -1.91 -15.84
C ASP A 215 -2.58 -2.32 -15.65
N ILE A 216 -3.19 -1.85 -14.55
CA ILE A 216 -4.60 -2.10 -14.25
C ILE A 216 -5.43 -1.03 -14.95
N GLU A 217 -6.50 -1.42 -15.64
CA GLU A 217 -7.39 -0.45 -16.26
C GLU A 217 -7.99 0.51 -15.20
N PRO A 218 -7.98 1.82 -15.43
CA PRO A 218 -8.42 2.82 -14.43
C PRO A 218 -9.83 2.58 -13.89
N LYS A 219 -10.73 2.00 -14.70
CA LYS A 219 -12.12 1.70 -14.27
C LYS A 219 -12.21 0.73 -13.09
N TYR A 220 -11.17 -0.08 -12.84
CA TYR A 220 -11.10 -1.05 -11.75
C TYR A 220 -10.39 -0.50 -10.49
N VAL A 221 -9.90 0.74 -10.53
CA VAL A 221 -9.16 1.35 -9.43
C VAL A 221 -9.96 2.51 -8.83
N HIS A 222 -10.28 2.41 -7.57
CA HIS A 222 -11.05 3.42 -6.84
C HIS A 222 -10.23 3.96 -5.68
N VAL A 223 -9.79 5.21 -5.82
CA VAL A 223 -9.02 5.89 -4.78
C VAL A 223 -9.97 6.43 -3.71
N LEU A 224 -9.64 6.20 -2.43
CA LEU A 224 -10.49 6.49 -1.27
C LEU A 224 -9.71 7.27 -0.19
N GLY A 225 -8.63 7.95 -0.58
CA GLY A 225 -7.71 8.64 0.32
C GLY A 225 -8.15 10.04 0.77
N THR A 226 -9.20 10.58 0.15
CA THR A 226 -9.77 11.90 0.48
C THR A 226 -11.29 11.86 0.55
N PRO A 227 -11.95 12.80 1.28
CA PRO A 227 -13.41 12.90 1.29
C PRO A 227 -14.03 13.08 -0.10
N GLU A 228 -13.36 13.83 -0.97
CA GLU A 228 -13.80 14.09 -2.35
C GLU A 228 -13.79 12.79 -3.18
N GLU A 229 -12.74 11.97 -3.05
CA GLU A 229 -12.63 10.68 -3.74
C GLU A 229 -13.68 9.69 -3.24
N VAL A 230 -13.94 9.66 -1.94
CA VAL A 230 -15.02 8.85 -1.34
C VAL A 230 -16.39 9.28 -1.87
N GLU A 231 -16.64 10.58 -2.02
CA GLU A 231 -17.91 11.07 -2.58
C GLU A 231 -18.04 10.71 -4.08
N VAL A 232 -16.94 10.77 -4.85
CA VAL A 232 -16.93 10.29 -6.24
C VAL A 232 -17.28 8.80 -6.28
N PHE A 233 -16.62 7.97 -5.46
CA PHE A 233 -16.88 6.54 -5.39
C PHE A 233 -18.31 6.21 -4.98
N LYS A 234 -18.87 6.94 -4.01
CA LYS A 234 -20.26 6.80 -3.57
C LYS A 234 -21.27 6.99 -4.70
N ASN A 235 -20.99 7.93 -5.62
CA ASN A 235 -21.86 8.28 -6.72
C ASN A 235 -21.66 7.42 -7.98
N LEU A 236 -20.63 6.55 -8.04
CA LEU A 236 -20.50 5.58 -9.11
C LEU A 236 -21.70 4.62 -9.10
N LYS A 237 -22.32 4.42 -10.25
CA LYS A 237 -23.34 3.38 -10.43
C LYS A 237 -22.64 2.01 -10.39
N ASN A 238 -23.24 1.08 -9.65
CA ASN A 238 -22.83 -0.32 -9.65
C ASN A 238 -23.09 -0.94 -11.02
#